data_af03c122031948b0513f2c48f986f1ae
#
_entry.id   af03c122031948b0513f2c48f986f1ae
#
_cell.length_a   1.000
_cell.length_b   1.000
_cell.length_c   1.000
_cell.angle_alpha   90.00
_cell.angle_beta   90.00
_cell.angle_gamma   90.00
#
_symmetry.space_group_name_H-M   'P 1'
#
loop_
_entity.id
_entity.type
_entity.pdbx_description
1 polymer ?
#
loop_
_entity_poly.entity_id
_entity_poly.type
_entity_poly.pdbx_seq_one_letter_code
_entity_poly.pdbx_strand_id
1 'polypeptide(L)'
;MLWVKLASLLMFLGVALGAFGAHALRGKVDAYFLDVFKTGVLYHMIHALGLFAIAWLSTITQDPKIAWAGILMIAGIVLFSGSLYLLSLIKNG
;
A
#
# COMPACT_ATOMS: atom_id res chain seq x y z
N MET A 1 3.13 -12.11 -15.66
CA MET A 1 2.82 -10.67 -15.69
C MET A 1 1.80 -10.22 -14.64
N LEU A 2 1.15 -11.17 -14.00
CA LEU A 2 0.16 -10.83 -12.95
C LEU A 2 0.77 -9.97 -11.85
N TRP A 3 1.93 -10.37 -11.34
CA TRP A 3 2.56 -9.66 -10.22
C TRP A 3 3.00 -8.25 -10.60
N VAL A 4 3.46 -8.03 -11.84
CA VAL A 4 3.80 -6.69 -12.31
C VAL A 4 2.55 -5.82 -12.38
N LYS A 5 1.44 -6.37 -12.86
CA LYS A 5 0.17 -5.63 -12.92
C LYS A 5 -0.32 -5.25 -11.54
N LEU A 6 -0.27 -6.19 -10.60
CA LEU A 6 -0.70 -5.93 -9.23
C LEU A 6 0.21 -4.91 -8.54
N ALA A 7 1.52 -5.06 -8.71
CA ALA A 7 2.48 -4.13 -8.11
C ALA A 7 2.29 -2.71 -8.67
N SER A 8 2.10 -2.60 -9.97
CA SER A 8 1.90 -1.30 -10.62
C SER A 8 0.60 -0.64 -10.15
N LEU A 9 -0.47 -1.40 -10.07
CA LEU A 9 -1.75 -0.89 -9.59
C LEU A 9 -1.65 -0.41 -8.14
N LEU A 10 -1.04 -1.21 -7.28
CA LEU A 10 -0.89 -0.84 -5.87
C LEU A 10 0.03 0.37 -5.70
N MET A 11 1.09 0.46 -6.49
CA MET A 11 1.96 1.63 -6.46
C MET A 11 1.21 2.89 -6.91
N PHE A 12 0.43 2.77 -7.99
CA PHE A 12 -0.40 3.88 -8.46
C PHE A 12 -1.36 4.35 -7.36
N LEU A 13 -2.03 3.41 -6.71
CA LEU A 13 -2.94 3.74 -5.61
C LEU A 13 -2.21 4.39 -4.45
N GLY A 14 -1.00 3.91 -4.14
CA GLY A 14 -0.18 4.51 -3.08
C GLY A 14 0.18 5.94 -3.39
N VAL A 15 0.60 6.22 -4.61
CA VAL A 15 0.93 7.58 -5.05
C VAL A 15 -0.30 8.48 -5.02
N ALA A 16 -1.43 7.97 -5.53
CA ALA A 16 -2.69 8.73 -5.54
C ALA A 16 -3.15 9.05 -4.13
N LEU A 17 -3.08 8.09 -3.21
CA LEU A 17 -3.46 8.30 -1.82
C LEU A 17 -2.49 9.25 -1.11
N GLY A 18 -1.20 9.16 -1.44
CA GLY A 18 -0.21 10.09 -0.90
C GLY A 18 -0.50 11.53 -1.33
N ALA A 19 -0.80 11.73 -2.60
CA ALA A 19 -1.15 13.04 -3.12
C ALA A 19 -2.47 13.54 -2.51
N PHE A 20 -3.46 12.67 -2.39
CA PHE A 20 -4.72 13.01 -1.76
C PHE A 20 -4.51 13.46 -0.31
N GLY A 21 -3.74 12.69 0.45
CA GLY A 21 -3.44 13.07 1.83
C GLY A 21 -2.73 14.41 1.94
N ALA A 22 -1.77 14.66 1.03
CA ALA A 22 -1.01 15.90 1.07
C ALA A 22 -1.86 17.13 0.71
N HIS A 23 -2.82 16.97 -0.20
CA HIS A 23 -3.55 18.12 -0.73
C HIS A 23 -4.99 18.21 -0.21
N ALA A 24 -5.68 17.09 -0.06
CA ALA A 24 -7.09 17.11 0.30
C ALA A 24 -7.34 17.00 1.79
N LEU A 25 -6.54 16.23 2.51
CA LEU A 25 -6.74 16.02 3.95
C LEU A 25 -6.04 17.08 4.81
N ARG A 26 -5.06 17.73 4.27
CA ARG A 26 -4.30 18.74 5.03
C ARG A 26 -5.24 19.84 5.50
N GLY A 27 -5.25 20.07 6.81
CA GLY A 27 -6.12 21.06 7.41
C GLY A 27 -7.56 20.62 7.63
N LYS A 28 -7.94 19.43 7.13
CA LYS A 28 -9.29 18.90 7.30
C LYS A 28 -9.36 17.79 8.33
N VAL A 29 -8.21 17.17 8.63
CA VAL A 29 -8.11 16.16 9.69
C VAL A 29 -7.04 16.62 10.67
N ASP A 30 -7.09 16.09 11.90
CA ASP A 30 -6.07 16.37 12.89
C ASP A 30 -4.70 15.95 12.37
N ALA A 31 -3.66 16.68 12.79
CA ALA A 31 -2.29 16.35 12.41
C ALA A 31 -1.94 14.90 12.76
N TYR A 32 -2.42 14.41 13.89
CA TYR A 32 -2.21 13.03 14.30
C TYR A 32 -2.76 12.05 13.25
N PHE A 33 -4.00 12.26 12.82
CA PHE A 33 -4.63 11.36 11.84
C PHE A 33 -4.06 11.53 10.45
N LEU A 34 -3.57 12.71 10.12
CA LEU A 34 -2.84 12.89 8.88
C LEU A 34 -1.54 12.07 8.89
N ASP A 35 -0.83 12.05 10.03
CA ASP A 35 0.38 11.23 10.17
C ASP A 35 0.05 9.74 10.09
N VAL A 36 -1.05 9.31 10.67
CA VAL A 36 -1.50 7.92 10.57
C VAL A 36 -1.77 7.56 9.10
N PHE A 37 -2.43 8.45 8.38
CA PHE A 37 -2.69 8.24 6.96
C PHE A 37 -1.39 8.11 6.16
N LYS A 38 -0.43 9.01 6.42
CA LYS A 38 0.87 8.99 5.75
C LYS A 38 1.64 7.71 6.07
N THR A 39 1.54 7.22 7.30
CA THR A 39 2.16 5.94 7.67
C THR A 39 1.57 4.81 6.84
N GLY A 40 0.25 4.80 6.64
CA GLY A 40 -0.40 3.84 5.77
C GLY A 40 0.12 3.90 4.35
N VAL A 41 0.28 5.11 3.81
CA VAL A 41 0.83 5.30 2.46
C VAL A 41 2.26 4.76 2.38
N LEU A 42 3.08 5.06 3.39
CA LEU A 42 4.47 4.62 3.40
C LEU A 42 4.56 3.09 3.34
N TYR A 43 3.84 2.39 4.21
CA TYR A 43 3.88 0.94 4.24
C TYR A 43 3.23 0.32 3.00
N HIS A 44 2.17 0.95 2.48
CA HIS A 44 1.56 0.55 1.23
C HIS A 44 2.60 0.58 0.09
N MET A 45 3.36 1.66 -0.02
CA MET A 45 4.34 1.81 -1.09
C MET A 45 5.52 0.87 -0.90
N ILE A 46 5.97 0.63 0.34
CA ILE A 46 7.05 -0.32 0.60
C ILE A 46 6.64 -1.72 0.16
N HIS A 47 5.41 -2.13 0.48
CA HIS A 47 4.92 -3.46 0.08
C HIS A 47 4.69 -3.53 -1.43
N ALA A 48 4.24 -2.45 -2.06
CA ALA A 48 4.10 -2.43 -3.52
C ALA A 48 5.47 -2.58 -4.21
N LEU A 49 6.51 -1.95 -3.66
CA LEU A 49 7.88 -2.17 -4.15
C LEU A 49 8.29 -3.62 -3.97
N GLY A 50 7.94 -4.22 -2.83
CA GLY A 50 8.20 -5.64 -2.58
C GLY A 50 7.52 -6.54 -3.61
N LEU A 51 6.33 -6.16 -4.08
CA LEU A 51 5.64 -6.91 -5.12
C LEU A 51 6.37 -6.85 -6.45
N PHE A 52 7.07 -5.76 -6.76
CA PHE A 52 7.93 -5.74 -7.95
C PHE A 52 9.06 -6.76 -7.82
N ALA A 53 9.63 -6.94 -6.62
CA ALA A 53 10.62 -7.99 -6.40
C ALA A 53 10.01 -9.38 -6.58
N ILE A 54 8.78 -9.59 -6.12
CA ILE A 54 8.05 -10.84 -6.35
C ILE A 54 7.85 -11.07 -7.86
N ALA A 55 7.51 -10.02 -8.58
CA ALA A 55 7.34 -10.10 -10.03
C ALA A 55 8.64 -10.54 -10.70
N TRP A 56 9.76 -9.97 -10.28
CA TRP A 56 11.06 -10.35 -10.81
C TRP A 56 11.40 -11.80 -10.50
N LEU A 57 11.21 -12.21 -9.24
CA LEU A 57 11.49 -13.59 -8.84
C LEU A 57 10.62 -14.59 -9.59
N SER A 58 9.39 -14.24 -9.90
CA SER A 58 8.49 -15.13 -10.62
C SER A 58 8.93 -15.39 -12.07
N THR A 59 9.84 -14.56 -12.60
CA THR A 59 10.42 -14.81 -13.92
C THR A 59 11.59 -15.80 -13.88
N ILE A 60 12.14 -16.04 -12.69
CA ILE A 60 13.33 -16.88 -12.51
C ILE A 60 12.94 -18.28 -12.04
N THR A 61 11.93 -18.38 -11.21
CA THR A 61 11.52 -19.65 -10.61
C THR A 61 10.00 -19.74 -10.54
N GLN A 62 9.48 -20.96 -10.55
CA GLN A 62 8.06 -21.22 -10.41
C GLN A 62 7.73 -21.81 -9.04
N ASP A 63 8.60 -21.61 -8.07
CA ASP A 63 8.36 -22.09 -6.71
C ASP A 63 7.07 -21.46 -6.16
N PRO A 64 6.10 -22.27 -5.69
CA PRO A 64 4.85 -21.73 -5.15
C PRO A 64 5.03 -20.78 -3.98
N LYS A 65 6.16 -20.83 -3.29
CA LYS A 65 6.44 -19.91 -2.19
C LYS A 65 6.49 -18.44 -2.65
N ILE A 66 6.85 -18.21 -3.91
CA ILE A 66 6.86 -16.86 -4.48
C ILE A 66 5.44 -16.28 -4.52
N ALA A 67 4.49 -17.09 -5.00
CA ALA A 67 3.10 -16.66 -5.03
C ALA A 67 2.54 -16.40 -3.63
N TRP A 68 2.88 -17.26 -2.67
CA TRP A 68 2.45 -17.05 -1.28
C TRP A 68 3.02 -15.77 -0.69
N ALA A 69 4.28 -15.46 -0.98
CA ALA A 69 4.89 -14.22 -0.53
C ALA A 69 4.14 -13.01 -1.08
N GLY A 70 3.79 -13.05 -2.37
CA GLY A 70 3.03 -11.96 -2.99
C GLY A 70 1.65 -11.80 -2.37
N ILE A 71 0.95 -12.90 -2.14
CA ILE A 71 -0.37 -12.88 -1.51
C ILE A 71 -0.29 -12.29 -0.11
N LEU A 72 0.72 -12.69 0.67
CA LEU A 72 0.90 -12.16 2.02
C LEU A 72 1.22 -10.68 2.02
N MET A 73 1.98 -10.20 1.04
CA MET A 73 2.26 -8.78 0.91
C MET A 73 1.00 -7.97 0.62
N ILE A 74 0.16 -8.47 -0.29
CA ILE A 74 -1.11 -7.82 -0.60
C ILE A 74 -2.01 -7.81 0.63
N ALA A 75 -2.09 -8.93 1.34
CA ALA A 75 -2.87 -9.00 2.57
C ALA A 75 -2.36 -7.99 3.61
N GLY A 76 -1.04 -7.83 3.72
CA GLY A 76 -0.44 -6.83 4.60
C GLY A 76 -0.86 -5.42 4.24
N ILE A 77 -0.87 -5.07 2.96
CA ILE A 77 -1.32 -3.75 2.50
C ILE A 77 -2.78 -3.54 2.87
N VAL A 78 -3.63 -4.51 2.56
CA VAL A 78 -5.08 -4.38 2.81
C VAL A 78 -5.35 -4.27 4.31
N LEU A 79 -4.73 -5.11 5.12
CA LEU A 79 -5.01 -5.12 6.55
C LEU A 79 -4.36 -3.95 7.28
N PHE A 80 -3.09 -3.71 7.05
CA PHE A 80 -2.37 -2.68 7.79
C PHE A 80 -2.63 -1.28 7.25
N SER A 81 -2.29 -1.05 6.00
CA SER A 81 -2.46 0.28 5.40
C SER A 81 -3.93 0.64 5.26
N GLY A 82 -4.76 -0.34 4.87
CA GLY A 82 -6.20 -0.13 4.79
C GLY A 82 -6.79 0.27 6.12
N SER A 83 -6.34 -0.36 7.22
CA SER A 83 -6.79 0.01 8.57
C SER A 83 -6.40 1.43 8.93
N LEU A 84 -5.18 1.84 8.60
CA LEU A 84 -4.71 3.19 8.89
C LEU A 84 -5.45 4.24 8.07
N TYR A 85 -5.74 3.95 6.80
CA TYR A 85 -6.52 4.85 5.97
C TYR A 85 -7.92 5.03 6.56
N LEU A 86 -8.55 3.94 6.93
CA LEU A 86 -9.89 3.97 7.51
C LEU A 86 -9.92 4.72 8.83
N LEU A 87 -8.95 4.44 9.70
CA LEU A 87 -8.83 5.11 10.98
C LEU A 87 -8.71 6.63 10.80
N SER A 88 -7.86 7.07 9.87
CA SER A 88 -7.65 8.48 9.62
C SER A 88 -8.90 9.20 9.16
N LEU A 89 -9.72 8.52 8.33
CA LEU A 89 -10.89 9.13 7.74
C LEU A 89 -12.11 9.06 8.64
N ILE A 90 -12.24 7.99 9.44
CA ILE A 90 -13.41 7.78 10.30
C ILE A 90 -13.27 8.51 11.63
N LYS A 91 -12.09 8.45 12.24
CA LYS A 91 -11.87 9.03 13.58
C LYS A 91 -11.64 10.53 13.55
N ASN A 92 -11.58 11.10 12.39
CA ASN A 92 -11.44 12.53 12.26
C ASN A 92 -12.79 13.18 12.61
N GLY A 93 -12.85 13.72 13.74
CA GLY A 93 -13.91 14.48 14.26
C GLY A 93 -15.23 14.43 13.70
#